data_1700ecedba880b73b70378c976f5c6cf
#
_entry.id   1700ecedba880b73b70378c976f5c6cf
#
_cell.length_a   1.000
_cell.length_b   1.000
_cell.length_c   1.000
_cell.angle_alpha   90.00
_cell.angle_beta   90.00
_cell.angle_gamma   90.00
#
_symmetry.space_group_name_H-M   'P 1'
#
loop_
_entity.id
_entity.type
_entity.pdbx_description
1 polymer ?
#
loop_
_entity_poly.entity_id
_entity_poly.type
_entity_poly.pdbx_seq_one_letter_code
_entity_poly.pdbx_strand_id
1 'polypeptide(L)'
;MIVPHRLKTTTSRNVIWDYSYKHDKINRTEEGDLRIVRFAIQGKAKYGVIQGDNISSLRGTPFTGFAGPGSSLALDGNSYQLAEVRLLPPCLASKIVGLGLNYRSHAEETKFSIPAVPLIFIKPSTAVIGPDDEIVLPRFFRRVDYEGELGVVMGKKAKNVPKDRARDYVLGYTCVNDVSERYAQKEDGQWTRAKGFDTFAPIGPWIETEIEPDNLKIETYLNKELRQSAYTADLIFGVYDLISFISGIMTLLPGDIIATGTPSGIGPMNPGDVVEVRINKIGTLRNFVVGQK
;
A
#
# COMPACT_ATOMS: atom_id res chain seq x y z
N MET A 1 -40.21 10.47 -25.95
CA MET A 1 -39.62 10.94 -27.21
C MET A 1 -38.36 10.16 -27.42
N ILE A 2 -38.37 9.22 -28.34
CA ILE A 2 -37.30 8.27 -28.62
C ILE A 2 -36.32 8.91 -29.58
N VAL A 3 -35.05 8.94 -29.25
CA VAL A 3 -33.97 9.39 -30.17
C VAL A 3 -33.11 8.18 -30.51
N PRO A 4 -32.82 7.91 -31.79
CA PRO A 4 -32.27 6.63 -32.23
C PRO A 4 -30.76 6.54 -32.10
N HIS A 5 -30.30 5.33 -31.79
CA HIS A 5 -28.89 4.89 -31.79
C HIS A 5 -28.23 5.02 -33.16
N ARG A 6 -27.00 5.54 -33.17
CA ARG A 6 -26.03 5.31 -34.24
C ARG A 6 -24.78 4.63 -33.67
N LEU A 7 -24.63 3.38 -34.02
CA LEU A 7 -23.40 2.65 -33.94
C LEU A 7 -22.40 3.24 -34.94
N LYS A 8 -21.25 3.70 -34.50
CA LYS A 8 -20.08 3.91 -35.35
C LYS A 8 -18.94 2.99 -34.86
N THR A 9 -18.68 2.00 -35.70
CA THR A 9 -17.46 1.19 -35.62
C THR A 9 -16.28 1.98 -36.15
N THR A 10 -15.24 2.18 -35.34
CA THR A 10 -13.92 2.56 -35.83
C THR A 10 -12.86 1.84 -34.94
N THR A 11 -11.99 1.11 -35.62
CA THR A 11 -10.84 0.38 -35.12
C THR A 11 -9.81 1.35 -34.51
N SER A 12 -9.76 1.42 -33.21
CA SER A 12 -8.61 1.79 -32.37
C SER A 12 -9.03 1.58 -30.93
N ARG A 13 -8.12 1.06 -30.08
CA ARG A 13 -8.30 0.63 -28.70
C ARG A 13 -9.08 1.66 -27.87
N ASN A 14 -10.40 1.57 -27.88
CA ASN A 14 -11.28 2.43 -27.12
C ASN A 14 -12.04 1.57 -26.11
N VAL A 15 -11.91 1.92 -24.84
CA VAL A 15 -12.79 1.48 -23.76
C VAL A 15 -14.22 1.89 -24.17
N ILE A 16 -15.08 0.92 -24.44
CA ILE A 16 -16.48 1.17 -24.77
C ILE A 16 -17.22 1.43 -23.46
N TRP A 17 -17.58 2.68 -23.22
CA TRP A 17 -18.47 3.08 -22.15
C TRP A 17 -19.91 2.80 -22.57
N ASP A 18 -20.60 1.89 -21.85
CA ASP A 18 -22.03 1.68 -22.06
C ASP A 18 -22.84 2.75 -21.30
N TYR A 19 -23.44 3.69 -22.06
CA TYR A 19 -24.26 4.79 -21.53
C TYR A 19 -25.74 4.37 -21.44
N SER A 20 -26.06 3.27 -20.82
CA SER A 20 -27.45 2.92 -20.53
C SER A 20 -27.77 3.06 -19.04
N TYR A 21 -28.41 4.15 -18.72
CA TYR A 21 -29.14 4.46 -17.48
C TYR A 21 -28.80 3.66 -16.21
N LYS A 22 -28.28 4.36 -15.19
CA LYS A 22 -28.00 3.98 -13.79
C LYS A 22 -26.59 3.43 -13.53
N HIS A 23 -25.73 4.35 -13.10
CA HIS A 23 -24.43 4.11 -12.49
C HIS A 23 -23.35 3.59 -13.45
N ASP A 24 -22.55 4.51 -13.98
CA ASP A 24 -21.30 4.18 -14.67
C ASP A 24 -20.41 3.38 -13.72
N LYS A 25 -20.21 2.12 -14.05
CA LYS A 25 -19.33 1.19 -13.32
C LYS A 25 -18.17 0.83 -14.23
N ILE A 26 -16.97 0.80 -13.71
CA ILE A 26 -15.88 0.12 -14.39
C ILE A 26 -16.19 -1.38 -14.30
N ASN A 27 -16.63 -1.97 -15.39
CA ASN A 27 -16.58 -3.41 -15.56
C ASN A 27 -15.16 -3.77 -15.99
N ARG A 28 -14.60 -4.84 -15.42
CA ARG A 28 -13.29 -5.36 -15.83
C ARG A 28 -13.23 -5.47 -17.34
N THR A 29 -12.27 -4.81 -17.95
CA THR A 29 -11.83 -5.14 -19.31
C THR A 29 -10.75 -6.21 -19.21
N GLU A 30 -10.72 -7.15 -20.13
CA GLU A 30 -9.86 -8.34 -20.12
C GLU A 30 -8.34 -8.06 -20.18
N GLU A 31 -7.92 -6.78 -20.23
CA GLU A 31 -6.50 -6.40 -20.31
C GLU A 31 -6.25 -5.14 -19.47
N GLY A 32 -5.70 -5.29 -18.26
CA GLY A 32 -5.05 -4.18 -17.56
C GLY A 32 -5.19 -4.19 -16.04
N ASP A 33 -4.08 -3.96 -15.38
CA ASP A 33 -3.95 -3.75 -13.95
C ASP A 33 -4.93 -2.66 -13.46
N LEU A 34 -5.75 -2.96 -12.46
CA LEU A 34 -6.67 -1.99 -11.87
C LEU A 34 -5.98 -1.30 -10.68
N ARG A 35 -5.45 -0.10 -10.92
CA ARG A 35 -4.72 0.70 -9.93
C ARG A 35 -5.62 1.75 -9.32
N ILE A 36 -5.88 1.63 -8.03
CA ILE A 36 -6.68 2.59 -7.27
C ILE A 36 -5.77 3.62 -6.64
N VAL A 37 -6.01 4.90 -6.92
CA VAL A 37 -5.28 6.02 -6.31
C VAL A 37 -6.16 6.87 -5.43
N ARG A 38 -5.53 7.51 -4.45
CA ARG A 38 -6.09 8.65 -3.76
C ARG A 38 -5.26 9.88 -4.12
N PHE A 39 -5.91 10.96 -4.52
CA PHE A 39 -5.23 12.14 -5.04
C PHE A 39 -5.91 13.43 -4.60
N ALA A 40 -5.14 14.52 -4.59
CA ALA A 40 -5.64 15.86 -4.35
C ALA A 40 -5.68 16.66 -5.65
N ILE A 41 -6.82 17.32 -5.88
CA ILE A 41 -7.00 18.29 -6.94
C ILE A 41 -7.87 19.45 -6.45
N GLN A 42 -7.43 20.70 -6.70
CA GLN A 42 -8.13 21.92 -6.25
C GLN A 42 -8.49 21.88 -4.74
N GLY A 43 -7.57 21.39 -3.91
CA GLY A 43 -7.75 21.30 -2.45
C GLY A 43 -8.70 20.20 -1.97
N LYS A 44 -9.24 19.35 -2.87
CA LYS A 44 -10.13 18.24 -2.52
C LYS A 44 -9.43 16.90 -2.73
N ALA A 45 -9.57 16.00 -1.75
CA ALA A 45 -9.13 14.62 -1.87
C ALA A 45 -10.20 13.78 -2.56
N LYS A 46 -9.79 12.97 -3.54
CA LYS A 46 -10.64 12.05 -4.29
C LYS A 46 -9.97 10.69 -4.41
N TYR A 47 -10.76 9.68 -4.75
CA TYR A 47 -10.29 8.40 -5.23
C TYR A 47 -10.49 8.29 -6.74
N GLY A 48 -9.67 7.50 -7.40
CA GLY A 48 -9.79 7.22 -8.83
C GLY A 48 -9.10 5.93 -9.22
N VAL A 49 -9.26 5.56 -10.47
CA VAL A 49 -8.60 4.42 -11.12
C VAL A 49 -7.68 4.95 -12.19
N ILE A 50 -6.42 4.51 -12.18
CA ILE A 50 -5.42 4.86 -13.20
C ILE A 50 -5.55 3.91 -14.40
N GLN A 51 -5.58 4.49 -15.60
CA GLN A 51 -5.44 3.81 -16.87
C GLN A 51 -4.46 4.60 -17.76
N GLY A 52 -3.25 4.07 -17.92
CA GLY A 52 -2.15 4.86 -18.50
C GLY A 52 -1.84 6.08 -17.64
N ASP A 53 -1.88 7.28 -18.26
CA ASP A 53 -1.66 8.56 -17.56
C ASP A 53 -2.97 9.24 -17.10
N ASN A 54 -4.13 8.58 -17.29
CA ASN A 54 -5.43 9.13 -16.92
C ASN A 54 -5.95 8.53 -15.62
N ILE A 55 -6.60 9.34 -14.81
CA ILE A 55 -7.32 8.95 -13.60
C ILE A 55 -8.81 9.17 -13.83
N SER A 56 -9.59 8.09 -13.84
CA SER A 56 -11.05 8.14 -13.79
C SER A 56 -11.49 8.24 -12.33
N SER A 57 -12.16 9.35 -11.97
CA SER A 57 -12.54 9.65 -10.58
C SER A 57 -13.69 8.75 -10.10
N LEU A 58 -13.59 8.26 -8.87
CA LEU A 58 -14.62 7.45 -8.22
C LEU A 58 -15.69 8.32 -7.55
N ARG A 59 -16.92 7.81 -7.53
CA ARG A 59 -18.00 8.32 -6.69
C ARG A 59 -17.83 7.78 -5.27
N GLY A 60 -17.11 8.51 -4.41
CA GLY A 60 -16.86 8.11 -3.03
C GLY A 60 -15.54 7.35 -2.85
N THR A 61 -15.56 6.22 -2.18
CA THR A 61 -14.37 5.45 -1.82
C THR A 61 -14.40 4.04 -2.42
N PRO A 62 -13.24 3.40 -2.68
CA PRO A 62 -13.18 2.03 -3.19
C PRO A 62 -13.65 0.99 -2.16
N PHE A 63 -13.80 1.39 -0.91
CA PHE A 63 -14.22 0.49 0.18
C PHE A 63 -15.74 0.37 0.28
N THR A 64 -16.50 1.32 -0.25
CA THR A 64 -17.96 1.30 -0.21
C THR A 64 -18.50 0.24 -1.17
N GLY A 65 -19.19 -0.78 -0.62
CA GLY A 65 -19.74 -1.86 -1.41
C GLY A 65 -18.74 -2.92 -1.88
N PHE A 66 -17.49 -2.86 -1.39
CA PHE A 66 -16.51 -3.91 -1.69
C PHE A 66 -16.96 -5.25 -1.09
N ALA A 67 -17.21 -6.22 -1.95
CA ALA A 67 -17.64 -7.57 -1.58
C ALA A 67 -16.49 -8.59 -1.64
N GLY A 68 -15.44 -8.29 -2.38
CA GLY A 68 -14.27 -9.14 -2.62
C GLY A 68 -13.58 -8.76 -3.93
N PRO A 69 -12.54 -9.47 -4.34
CA PRO A 69 -11.87 -9.25 -5.62
C PRO A 69 -12.87 -9.22 -6.78
N GLY A 70 -12.71 -8.27 -7.70
CA GLY A 70 -13.65 -8.10 -8.81
C GLY A 70 -14.89 -7.27 -8.51
N SER A 71 -15.01 -6.68 -7.34
CA SER A 71 -16.06 -5.70 -7.05
C SER A 71 -16.01 -4.53 -8.02
N SER A 72 -17.17 -4.12 -8.53
CA SER A 72 -17.28 -2.97 -9.44
C SER A 72 -17.10 -1.65 -8.68
N LEU A 73 -16.42 -0.69 -9.30
CA LEU A 73 -16.23 0.67 -8.79
C LEU A 73 -17.15 1.65 -9.53
N ALA A 74 -17.83 2.53 -8.80
CA ALA A 74 -18.69 3.55 -9.38
C ALA A 74 -17.89 4.81 -9.73
N LEU A 75 -17.97 5.26 -10.99
CA LEU A 75 -17.35 6.49 -11.46
C LEU A 75 -18.24 7.72 -11.22
N ASP A 76 -17.62 8.90 -11.07
CA ASP A 76 -18.34 10.19 -11.00
C ASP A 76 -18.38 10.94 -12.35
N GLY A 77 -17.80 10.36 -13.41
CA GLY A 77 -17.75 10.92 -14.76
C GLY A 77 -16.62 11.92 -14.99
N ASN A 78 -15.79 12.23 -13.98
CA ASN A 78 -14.66 13.13 -14.15
C ASN A 78 -13.37 12.35 -14.42
N SER A 79 -12.48 12.94 -15.22
CA SER A 79 -11.15 12.42 -15.53
C SER A 79 -10.09 13.49 -15.34
N TYR A 80 -8.89 13.07 -14.92
CA TYR A 80 -7.75 13.95 -14.64
C TYR A 80 -6.47 13.31 -15.17
N GLN A 81 -5.50 14.14 -15.57
CA GLN A 81 -4.15 13.66 -15.90
C GLN A 81 -3.37 13.38 -14.61
N LEU A 82 -2.62 12.28 -14.57
CA LEU A 82 -1.78 11.92 -13.43
C LEU A 82 -0.77 13.04 -13.08
N ALA A 83 -0.25 13.73 -14.11
CA ALA A 83 0.69 14.85 -13.93
C ALA A 83 0.06 16.13 -13.33
N GLU A 84 -1.28 16.25 -13.32
CA GLU A 84 -2.00 17.43 -12.82
C GLU A 84 -2.44 17.30 -11.37
N VAL A 85 -2.24 16.13 -10.75
CA VAL A 85 -2.70 15.84 -9.41
C VAL A 85 -1.53 15.54 -8.47
N ARG A 86 -1.74 15.79 -7.18
CA ARG A 86 -0.83 15.30 -6.14
C ARG A 86 -1.36 13.97 -5.62
N LEU A 87 -0.54 12.93 -5.69
CA LEU A 87 -0.86 11.66 -5.05
C LEU A 87 -0.86 11.82 -3.52
N LEU A 88 -1.78 11.12 -2.89
CA LEU A 88 -1.94 11.05 -1.44
C LEU A 88 -1.73 9.60 -0.99
N PRO A 89 -1.54 9.33 0.32
CA PRO A 89 -1.60 7.97 0.82
C PRO A 89 -2.83 7.27 0.24
N PRO A 90 -2.70 6.08 -0.37
CA PRO A 90 -3.78 5.45 -1.16
C PRO A 90 -5.00 5.03 -0.33
N CYS A 91 -4.87 4.98 1.00
CA CYS A 91 -5.98 4.77 1.91
C CYS A 91 -5.77 5.54 3.23
N LEU A 92 -6.85 5.65 4.00
CA LEU A 92 -6.86 6.22 5.35
C LEU A 92 -6.96 5.06 6.35
N ALA A 93 -5.81 4.47 6.67
CA ALA A 93 -5.75 3.37 7.61
C ALA A 93 -6.14 3.82 9.03
N SER A 94 -6.99 3.06 9.72
CA SER A 94 -7.22 3.28 11.14
C SER A 94 -5.99 2.85 11.95
N LYS A 95 -5.26 1.87 11.44
CA LYS A 95 -3.99 1.36 11.95
C LYS A 95 -3.20 0.66 10.83
N ILE A 96 -1.90 0.55 11.02
CA ILE A 96 -1.05 -0.35 10.25
C ILE A 96 -0.55 -1.43 11.22
N VAL A 97 -0.79 -2.69 10.89
CA VAL A 97 -0.24 -3.82 11.65
C VAL A 97 1.05 -4.26 10.96
N GLY A 98 2.18 -4.02 11.60
CA GLY A 98 3.50 -4.41 11.12
C GLY A 98 3.92 -5.77 11.62
N LEU A 99 4.78 -6.45 10.86
CA LEU A 99 5.37 -7.74 11.16
C LEU A 99 6.86 -7.62 11.44
N GLY A 100 7.29 -8.09 12.60
CA GLY A 100 8.70 -8.27 12.90
C GLY A 100 9.21 -9.64 12.41
N LEU A 101 10.43 -9.64 11.80
CA LEU A 101 11.15 -10.87 11.44
C LEU A 101 10.36 -11.84 10.54
N ASN A 102 9.79 -11.33 9.46
CA ASN A 102 9.01 -12.16 8.53
C ASN A 102 9.76 -12.57 7.25
N TYR A 103 11.06 -12.27 7.14
CA TYR A 103 11.95 -12.78 6.10
C TYR A 103 13.10 -13.58 6.74
N ARG A 104 13.44 -14.74 6.15
CA ARG A 104 14.55 -15.58 6.65
C ARG A 104 15.87 -14.81 6.61
N SER A 105 16.15 -14.13 5.51
CA SER A 105 17.36 -13.32 5.33
C SER A 105 17.50 -12.21 6.40
N HIS A 106 16.39 -11.60 6.79
CA HIS A 106 16.39 -10.57 7.85
C HIS A 106 16.62 -11.16 9.26
N ALA A 107 16.06 -12.32 9.53
CA ALA A 107 16.31 -13.04 10.78
C ALA A 107 17.79 -13.44 10.92
N GLU A 108 18.43 -13.88 9.82
CA GLU A 108 19.86 -14.20 9.78
C GLU A 108 20.73 -12.95 9.98
N GLU A 109 20.41 -11.82 9.30
CA GLU A 109 21.11 -10.53 9.43
C GLU A 109 21.10 -10.03 10.89
N THR A 110 19.95 -10.08 11.54
CA THR A 110 19.76 -9.58 12.91
C THR A 110 20.13 -10.59 13.98
N LYS A 111 20.46 -11.83 13.61
CA LYS A 111 20.79 -12.96 14.52
C LYS A 111 19.66 -13.31 15.49
N PHE A 112 18.43 -13.03 15.12
CA PHE A 112 17.26 -13.48 15.87
C PHE A 112 16.78 -14.84 15.38
N SER A 113 16.25 -15.64 16.30
CA SER A 113 15.57 -16.90 15.94
C SER A 113 14.28 -16.61 15.19
N ILE A 114 13.97 -17.44 14.20
CA ILE A 114 12.69 -17.38 13.49
C ILE A 114 11.56 -17.58 14.50
N PRO A 115 10.59 -16.64 14.60
CA PRO A 115 9.51 -16.77 15.57
C PRO A 115 8.57 -17.92 15.19
N ALA A 116 8.06 -18.63 16.20
CA ALA A 116 7.08 -19.71 15.99
C ALA A 116 5.69 -19.20 15.57
N VAL A 117 5.37 -17.93 15.86
CA VAL A 117 4.13 -17.24 15.51
C VAL A 117 4.46 -15.81 15.03
N PRO A 118 3.61 -15.18 14.20
CA PRO A 118 3.84 -13.81 13.76
C PRO A 118 4.04 -12.84 14.93
N LEU A 119 5.14 -12.11 14.90
CA LEU A 119 5.41 -11.02 15.85
C LEU A 119 4.80 -9.74 15.30
N ILE A 120 3.72 -9.27 15.90
CA ILE A 120 2.99 -8.10 15.43
C ILE A 120 3.21 -6.87 16.29
N PHE A 121 3.16 -5.70 15.67
CA PHE A 121 3.09 -4.38 16.31
C PHE A 121 2.17 -3.46 15.54
N ILE A 122 1.84 -2.29 16.10
CA ILE A 122 0.96 -1.33 15.46
C ILE A 122 1.69 -0.01 15.23
N LYS A 123 1.56 0.53 14.01
CA LYS A 123 1.88 1.94 13.72
C LYS A 123 0.57 2.74 13.68
N PRO A 124 0.53 3.92 14.34
CA PRO A 124 -0.68 4.76 14.39
C PRO A 124 -0.99 5.36 13.01
N SER A 125 -2.25 5.73 12.80
CA SER A 125 -2.69 6.40 11.57
C SER A 125 -1.98 7.73 11.32
N THR A 126 -1.54 8.42 12.37
CA THR A 126 -0.79 9.69 12.28
C THR A 126 0.62 9.54 11.72
N ALA A 127 1.18 8.32 11.72
CA ALA A 127 2.47 8.04 11.11
C ALA A 127 2.40 8.00 9.58
N VAL A 128 1.20 7.94 8.99
CA VAL A 128 1.01 7.74 7.53
C VAL A 128 1.35 8.99 6.74
N ILE A 129 2.18 8.80 5.71
CA ILE A 129 2.46 9.77 4.65
C ILE A 129 2.36 9.10 3.27
N GLY A 130 2.23 9.91 2.23
CA GLY A 130 2.09 9.44 0.84
C GLY A 130 3.37 9.51 0.02
N PRO A 131 3.24 9.26 -1.29
CA PRO A 131 4.33 9.45 -2.24
C PRO A 131 4.82 10.90 -2.25
N ASP A 132 6.15 11.07 -2.35
CA ASP A 132 6.86 12.33 -2.39
C ASP A 132 6.71 13.22 -1.13
N ASP A 133 6.05 12.73 -0.08
CA ASP A 133 6.03 13.39 1.22
C ASP A 133 7.37 13.20 1.97
N GLU A 134 7.63 14.06 2.95
CA GLU A 134 8.87 14.06 3.72
C GLU A 134 8.81 13.10 4.92
N ILE A 135 9.82 12.23 5.06
CA ILE A 135 10.10 11.49 6.29
C ILE A 135 10.87 12.44 7.20
N VAL A 136 10.28 12.82 8.34
CA VAL A 136 10.88 13.79 9.28
C VAL A 136 11.59 13.05 10.40
N LEU A 137 12.93 13.13 10.41
CA LEU A 137 13.74 12.55 11.48
C LEU A 137 13.62 13.40 12.76
N PRO A 138 13.25 12.82 13.93
CA PRO A 138 13.12 13.59 15.18
C PRO A 138 14.46 14.19 15.61
N ARG A 139 14.47 15.34 16.30
CA ARG A 139 15.72 16.00 16.74
C ARG A 139 16.66 15.14 17.58
N PHE A 140 16.10 14.19 18.31
CA PHE A 140 16.84 13.29 19.22
C PHE A 140 17.07 11.90 18.63
N PHE A 141 16.84 11.70 17.32
CA PHE A 141 17.13 10.42 16.70
C PHE A 141 18.63 10.08 16.76
N ARG A 142 18.93 8.78 16.84
CA ARG A 142 20.31 8.30 16.76
C ARG A 142 20.52 7.50 15.48
N ARG A 143 19.59 6.63 15.15
CA ARG A 143 19.61 5.86 13.92
C ARG A 143 18.18 5.52 13.49
N VAL A 144 17.77 6.07 12.36
CA VAL A 144 16.49 5.76 11.73
C VAL A 144 16.75 5.03 10.42
N ASP A 145 16.22 3.82 10.31
CA ASP A 145 16.40 2.95 9.15
C ASP A 145 15.13 2.90 8.31
N TYR A 146 15.33 2.66 6.99
CA TYR A 146 14.27 2.25 6.07
C TYR A 146 14.02 0.74 6.20
N GLU A 147 12.78 0.32 5.93
CA GLU A 147 12.33 -1.07 5.82
C GLU A 147 11.29 -1.17 4.71
N GLY A 148 11.72 -1.56 3.49
CA GLY A 148 10.81 -1.75 2.36
C GLY A 148 9.98 -3.02 2.53
N GLU A 149 8.64 -2.89 2.36
CA GLU A 149 7.69 -3.95 2.63
C GLU A 149 6.54 -3.98 1.62
N LEU A 150 5.95 -5.17 1.43
CA LEU A 150 4.64 -5.30 0.81
C LEU A 150 3.56 -4.90 1.82
N GLY A 151 2.68 -3.99 1.43
CA GLY A 151 1.50 -3.62 2.19
C GLY A 151 0.25 -4.31 1.64
N VAL A 152 -0.51 -4.98 2.50
CA VAL A 152 -1.80 -5.59 2.18
C VAL A 152 -2.91 -4.66 2.63
N VAL A 153 -3.72 -4.17 1.70
CA VAL A 153 -4.82 -3.24 1.99
C VAL A 153 -6.13 -4.01 2.16
N MET A 154 -6.73 -3.89 3.34
CA MET A 154 -8.00 -4.55 3.63
C MET A 154 -9.16 -3.86 2.93
N GLY A 155 -9.99 -4.61 2.22
CA GLY A 155 -11.16 -4.09 1.47
C GLY A 155 -12.45 -4.06 2.28
N LYS A 156 -12.58 -4.97 3.25
CA LYS A 156 -13.76 -5.07 4.12
C LYS A 156 -13.40 -5.50 5.54
N LYS A 157 -14.33 -5.31 6.48
CA LYS A 157 -14.15 -5.69 7.89
C LYS A 157 -13.83 -7.18 8.01
N ALA A 158 -12.69 -7.50 8.64
CA ALA A 158 -12.20 -8.85 8.86
C ALA A 158 -12.06 -9.14 10.36
N LYS A 159 -12.70 -10.22 10.81
CA LYS A 159 -12.62 -10.77 12.16
C LYS A 159 -12.76 -12.28 12.11
N ASN A 160 -11.83 -13.01 12.71
CA ASN A 160 -11.78 -14.47 12.72
C ASN A 160 -11.88 -15.09 11.31
N VAL A 161 -11.09 -14.54 10.36
CA VAL A 161 -11.13 -14.97 8.96
C VAL A 161 -10.28 -16.23 8.79
N PRO A 162 -10.83 -17.34 8.29
CA PRO A 162 -10.03 -18.53 7.98
C PRO A 162 -9.12 -18.25 6.77
N LYS A 163 -7.94 -18.90 6.74
CA LYS A 163 -6.89 -18.67 5.73
C LYS A 163 -7.40 -18.80 4.29
N ASP A 164 -8.21 -19.83 4.01
CA ASP A 164 -8.78 -20.10 2.68
C ASP A 164 -9.77 -19.04 2.19
N ARG A 165 -10.26 -18.17 3.09
CA ARG A 165 -11.15 -17.06 2.76
C ARG A 165 -10.45 -15.69 2.85
N ALA A 166 -9.17 -15.64 3.23
CA ALA A 166 -8.45 -14.38 3.48
C ALA A 166 -8.39 -13.49 2.25
N ARG A 167 -8.24 -14.08 1.04
CA ARG A 167 -8.20 -13.35 -0.24
C ARG A 167 -9.45 -12.49 -0.47
N ASP A 168 -10.63 -12.95 -0.03
CA ASP A 168 -11.92 -12.24 -0.19
C ASP A 168 -11.97 -10.90 0.56
N TYR A 169 -11.03 -10.65 1.48
CA TYR A 169 -10.97 -9.46 2.32
C TYR A 169 -9.92 -8.44 1.85
N VAL A 170 -9.09 -8.80 0.87
CA VAL A 170 -8.03 -7.96 0.33
C VAL A 170 -8.56 -7.11 -0.81
N LEU A 171 -8.43 -5.77 -0.70
CA LEU A 171 -8.68 -4.86 -1.81
C LEU A 171 -7.53 -4.91 -2.82
N GLY A 172 -6.31 -4.96 -2.35
CA GLY A 172 -5.10 -5.00 -3.17
C GLY A 172 -3.83 -4.78 -2.35
N TYR A 173 -2.77 -4.42 -3.04
CA TYR A 173 -1.42 -4.34 -2.49
C TYR A 173 -0.77 -2.99 -2.82
N THR A 174 0.15 -2.55 -1.95
CA THR A 174 0.87 -1.28 -2.09
C THR A 174 2.29 -1.43 -1.54
N CYS A 175 3.18 -0.46 -1.80
CA CYS A 175 4.46 -0.40 -1.11
C CYS A 175 4.30 0.27 0.26
N VAL A 176 5.10 -0.18 1.23
CA VAL A 176 5.22 0.41 2.57
C VAL A 176 6.70 0.60 2.88
N ASN A 177 7.04 1.66 3.60
CA ASN A 177 8.33 1.81 4.26
C ASN A 177 8.09 1.84 5.78
N ASP A 178 8.43 0.77 6.49
CA ASP A 178 8.30 0.68 7.94
C ASP A 178 9.47 1.36 8.65
N VAL A 179 9.52 2.69 8.55
CA VAL A 179 10.58 3.51 9.13
C VAL A 179 10.71 3.27 10.62
N SER A 180 11.96 3.07 11.10
CA SER A 180 12.25 2.56 12.44
C SER A 180 13.40 3.28 13.12
N GLU A 181 13.17 3.83 14.33
CA GLU A 181 14.24 4.33 15.19
C GLU A 181 14.84 3.18 16.00
N ARG A 182 16.08 2.78 15.71
CA ARG A 182 16.69 1.53 16.20
C ARG A 182 17.05 1.54 17.68
N TYR A 183 17.43 2.69 18.22
CA TYR A 183 17.75 2.76 19.65
C TYR A 183 16.51 2.67 20.50
N ALA A 184 15.43 3.38 20.16
CA ALA A 184 14.16 3.23 20.84
C ALA A 184 13.62 1.79 20.74
N GLN A 185 13.77 1.14 19.57
CA GLN A 185 13.38 -0.25 19.37
C GLN A 185 14.09 -1.19 20.33
N LYS A 186 15.39 -0.97 20.56
CA LYS A 186 16.20 -1.79 21.46
C LYS A 186 15.97 -1.46 22.94
N GLU A 187 15.90 -0.17 23.27
CA GLU A 187 15.80 0.31 24.65
C GLU A 187 14.45 -0.05 25.29
N ASP A 188 13.34 0.12 24.54
CA ASP A 188 12.01 -0.06 25.10
C ASP A 188 11.55 -1.53 25.16
N GLY A 189 12.12 -2.39 24.31
CA GLY A 189 11.64 -3.76 24.14
C GLY A 189 10.26 -3.87 23.50
N GLN A 190 9.42 -2.84 23.63
CA GLN A 190 8.12 -2.66 23.00
C GLN A 190 8.21 -1.55 21.94
N TRP A 191 7.76 -1.79 20.69
CA TRP A 191 8.20 -1.02 19.53
C TRP A 191 7.36 0.21 19.21
N THR A 192 6.37 0.57 20.03
CA THR A 192 5.47 1.70 19.74
C THR A 192 6.23 3.00 19.51
N ARG A 193 7.18 3.36 20.38
CA ARG A 193 7.98 4.57 20.22
C ARG A 193 8.88 4.53 19.00
N ALA A 194 9.51 3.39 18.73
CA ALA A 194 10.42 3.21 17.60
C ALA A 194 9.73 3.31 16.23
N LYS A 195 8.48 2.86 16.15
CA LYS A 195 7.71 2.67 14.91
C LYS A 195 6.59 3.70 14.72
N GLY A 196 6.23 4.44 15.78
CA GLY A 196 5.03 5.28 15.85
C GLY A 196 5.24 6.78 15.66
N PHE A 197 6.45 7.24 15.34
CA PHE A 197 6.66 8.67 15.03
C PHE A 197 5.80 9.10 13.84
N ASP A 198 5.33 10.33 13.86
CA ASP A 198 4.72 10.95 12.69
C ASP A 198 5.66 10.81 11.48
N THR A 199 5.10 10.57 10.30
CA THR A 199 5.80 10.32 9.03
C THR A 199 6.55 8.99 8.88
N PHE A 200 6.54 8.11 9.90
CA PHE A 200 7.27 6.84 9.87
C PHE A 200 6.52 5.69 9.18
N ALA A 201 5.42 5.98 8.49
CA ALA A 201 4.69 5.01 7.69
C ALA A 201 4.37 5.54 6.28
N PRO A 202 5.37 5.75 5.42
CA PRO A 202 5.13 5.98 4.00
C PRO A 202 4.38 4.82 3.36
N ILE A 203 3.31 5.10 2.60
CA ILE A 203 2.53 4.12 1.86
C ILE A 203 2.19 4.64 0.45
N GLY A 204 2.17 3.77 -0.56
CA GLY A 204 1.84 4.15 -1.93
C GLY A 204 2.63 3.36 -2.99
N PRO A 205 2.63 3.80 -4.24
CA PRO A 205 1.99 5.03 -4.76
C PRO A 205 0.49 4.90 -4.96
N TRP A 206 -0.02 3.68 -5.13
CA TRP A 206 -1.43 3.30 -5.33
C TRP A 206 -1.71 1.92 -4.76
N ILE A 207 -2.94 1.44 -4.87
CA ILE A 207 -3.34 0.07 -4.57
C ILE A 207 -3.48 -0.68 -5.89
N GLU A 208 -2.66 -1.71 -6.10
CA GLU A 208 -2.78 -2.65 -7.21
C GLU A 208 -3.70 -3.81 -6.81
N THR A 209 -4.75 -4.06 -7.57
CA THR A 209 -5.81 -5.02 -7.18
C THR A 209 -5.74 -6.36 -7.88
N GLU A 210 -5.05 -6.43 -9.02
CA GLU A 210 -5.08 -7.58 -9.94
C GLU A 210 -3.79 -8.41 -9.92
N ILE A 211 -3.11 -8.47 -8.77
CA ILE A 211 -1.89 -9.26 -8.60
C ILE A 211 -2.01 -10.28 -7.49
N GLU A 212 -1.23 -11.37 -7.60
CA GLU A 212 -1.02 -12.32 -6.52
C GLU A 212 0.24 -11.96 -5.72
N PRO A 213 0.20 -12.07 -4.37
CA PRO A 213 1.29 -11.60 -3.52
C PRO A 213 2.49 -12.54 -3.41
N ASP A 214 2.42 -13.76 -3.95
CA ASP A 214 3.33 -14.86 -3.58
C ASP A 214 4.72 -14.82 -4.22
N ASN A 215 4.92 -14.01 -5.26
CA ASN A 215 6.21 -13.93 -5.96
C ASN A 215 6.46 -12.53 -6.54
N LEU A 216 6.31 -11.52 -5.70
CA LEU A 216 6.63 -10.15 -6.06
C LEU A 216 8.07 -9.83 -5.69
N LYS A 217 8.81 -9.18 -6.59
CA LYS A 217 10.14 -8.68 -6.29
C LYS A 217 10.02 -7.36 -5.54
N ILE A 218 10.62 -7.28 -4.35
CA ILE A 218 10.72 -6.07 -3.55
C ILE A 218 12.16 -5.59 -3.53
N GLU A 219 12.36 -4.30 -3.78
CA GLU A 219 13.65 -3.64 -3.79
C GLU A 219 13.56 -2.30 -3.06
N THR A 220 14.57 -2.00 -2.25
CA THR A 220 14.71 -0.68 -1.63
C THR A 220 15.99 -0.01 -2.11
N TYR A 221 15.86 1.24 -2.52
CA TYR A 221 16.97 2.07 -2.96
C TYR A 221 17.13 3.26 -2.02
N LEU A 222 18.37 3.57 -1.65
CA LEU A 222 18.74 4.81 -0.98
C LEU A 222 19.68 5.60 -1.89
N ASN A 223 19.28 6.80 -2.30
CA ASN A 223 20.04 7.65 -3.22
C ASN A 223 20.42 6.92 -4.53
N LYS A 224 19.45 6.16 -5.09
CA LYS A 224 19.58 5.33 -6.29
C LYS A 224 20.45 4.07 -6.12
N GLU A 225 21.04 3.82 -4.96
CA GLU A 225 21.82 2.61 -4.68
C GLU A 225 20.87 1.52 -4.13
N LEU A 226 20.93 0.33 -4.72
CA LEU A 226 20.16 -0.83 -4.26
C LEU A 226 20.66 -1.27 -2.89
N ARG A 227 19.75 -1.36 -1.91
CA ARG A 227 20.03 -1.75 -0.52
C ARG A 227 19.35 -3.05 -0.12
N GLN A 228 18.10 -3.22 -0.50
CA GLN A 228 17.34 -4.45 -0.24
C GLN A 228 16.85 -5.04 -1.55
N SER A 229 16.90 -6.37 -1.68
CA SER A 229 16.34 -7.09 -2.82
C SER A 229 15.94 -8.49 -2.38
N ALA A 230 14.64 -8.82 -2.50
CA ALA A 230 14.09 -10.13 -2.16
C ALA A 230 12.81 -10.40 -2.95
N TYR A 231 12.26 -11.59 -2.76
CA TYR A 231 10.93 -11.95 -3.27
C TYR A 231 9.98 -12.20 -2.10
N THR A 232 8.69 -11.87 -2.29
CA THR A 232 7.66 -12.18 -1.29
C THR A 232 7.46 -13.67 -1.05
N ALA A 233 7.96 -14.52 -1.95
CA ALA A 233 8.06 -15.97 -1.75
C ALA A 233 8.96 -16.37 -0.56
N ASP A 234 9.87 -15.48 -0.12
CA ASP A 234 10.78 -15.70 1.00
C ASP A 234 10.15 -15.33 2.37
N LEU A 235 8.91 -14.87 2.38
CA LEU A 235 8.16 -14.62 3.61
C LEU A 235 8.02 -15.89 4.45
N ILE A 236 8.27 -15.78 5.76
CA ILE A 236 8.11 -16.88 6.73
C ILE A 236 6.63 -17.20 6.90
N PHE A 237 5.82 -16.17 7.11
CA PHE A 237 4.37 -16.25 7.16
C PHE A 237 3.80 -15.53 5.94
N GLY A 238 3.09 -16.26 5.07
CA GLY A 238 2.48 -15.70 3.86
C GLY A 238 1.32 -14.75 4.16
N VAL A 239 0.95 -13.95 3.17
CA VAL A 239 -0.09 -12.91 3.31
C VAL A 239 -1.40 -13.44 3.93
N TYR A 240 -1.88 -14.57 3.46
CA TYR A 240 -3.16 -15.12 3.92
C TYR A 240 -3.08 -15.73 5.32
N ASP A 241 -1.89 -16.24 5.72
CA ASP A 241 -1.61 -16.64 7.11
C ASP A 241 -1.68 -15.44 8.04
N LEU A 242 -1.06 -14.31 7.63
CA LEU A 242 -1.08 -13.08 8.41
C LEU A 242 -2.48 -12.52 8.61
N ILE A 243 -3.31 -12.47 7.56
CA ILE A 243 -4.71 -12.02 7.67
C ILE A 243 -5.49 -12.90 8.65
N SER A 244 -5.36 -14.23 8.51
CA SER A 244 -6.03 -15.18 9.40
C SER A 244 -5.60 -14.97 10.85
N PHE A 245 -4.30 -14.93 11.11
CA PHE A 245 -3.72 -14.75 12.45
C PHE A 245 -4.15 -13.40 13.07
N ILE A 246 -3.95 -12.29 12.37
CA ILE A 246 -4.23 -10.95 12.90
C ILE A 246 -5.73 -10.75 13.12
N SER A 247 -6.58 -11.23 12.19
CA SER A 247 -8.04 -11.11 12.33
C SER A 247 -8.59 -11.93 13.51
N GLY A 248 -7.87 -12.99 13.94
CA GLY A 248 -8.16 -13.72 15.17
C GLY A 248 -7.93 -12.89 16.44
N ILE A 249 -6.93 -12.02 16.42
CA ILE A 249 -6.56 -11.16 17.55
C ILE A 249 -7.41 -9.90 17.58
N MET A 250 -7.44 -9.13 16.48
CA MET A 250 -8.12 -7.84 16.39
C MET A 250 -8.92 -7.70 15.10
N THR A 251 -9.96 -6.86 15.12
CA THR A 251 -10.72 -6.54 13.91
C THR A 251 -9.86 -5.66 12.99
N LEU A 252 -9.74 -6.06 11.72
CA LEU A 252 -9.22 -5.23 10.65
C LEU A 252 -10.39 -4.51 9.96
N LEU A 253 -10.25 -3.21 9.70
CA LEU A 253 -11.25 -2.37 9.05
C LEU A 253 -10.90 -2.14 7.58
N PRO A 254 -11.86 -1.74 6.72
CA PRO A 254 -11.55 -1.31 5.35
C PRO A 254 -10.51 -0.19 5.36
N GLY A 255 -9.46 -0.34 4.54
CA GLY A 255 -8.35 0.59 4.47
C GLY A 255 -7.23 0.35 5.51
N ASP A 256 -7.40 -0.53 6.50
CA ASP A 256 -6.27 -0.96 7.34
C ASP A 256 -5.22 -1.68 6.50
N ILE A 257 -3.97 -1.58 6.92
CA ILE A 257 -2.83 -2.17 6.22
C ILE A 257 -2.15 -3.20 7.11
N ILE A 258 -1.74 -4.32 6.50
CA ILE A 258 -0.76 -5.23 7.05
C ILE A 258 0.54 -4.98 6.29
N ALA A 259 1.59 -4.52 7.00
CA ALA A 259 2.95 -4.40 6.51
C ALA A 259 3.66 -5.74 6.78
N THR A 260 4.06 -6.44 5.70
CA THR A 260 4.34 -7.89 5.77
C THR A 260 5.72 -8.27 6.28
N GLY A 261 6.53 -7.28 6.66
CA GLY A 261 7.91 -7.46 7.07
C GLY A 261 8.89 -7.14 5.95
N THR A 262 10.12 -6.82 6.34
CA THR A 262 11.21 -6.38 5.46
C THR A 262 12.28 -7.46 5.28
N PRO A 263 12.94 -7.57 4.10
CA PRO A 263 14.11 -8.42 3.90
C PRO A 263 15.38 -7.81 4.51
N SER A 264 16.51 -8.52 4.44
CA SER A 264 17.85 -8.01 4.79
C SER A 264 18.24 -6.78 3.99
N GLY A 265 19.23 -6.01 4.49
CA GLY A 265 19.76 -4.80 3.87
C GLY A 265 19.16 -3.50 4.43
N ILE A 266 18.55 -3.55 5.62
CA ILE A 266 18.11 -2.36 6.36
C ILE A 266 19.31 -1.42 6.62
N GLY A 267 19.08 -0.13 6.65
CA GLY A 267 20.16 0.83 6.85
C GLY A 267 19.69 2.23 7.19
N PRO A 268 20.61 3.05 7.74
CA PRO A 268 20.30 4.39 8.21
C PRO A 268 19.99 5.36 7.08
N MET A 269 19.06 6.27 7.35
CA MET A 269 18.75 7.43 6.54
C MET A 269 19.23 8.70 7.25
N ASN A 270 19.67 9.68 6.46
CA ASN A 270 20.10 11.01 6.90
C ASN A 270 19.29 12.11 6.22
N PRO A 271 19.18 13.31 6.80
CA PRO A 271 18.58 14.44 6.12
C PRO A 271 19.23 14.71 4.76
N GLY A 272 18.41 14.83 3.71
CA GLY A 272 18.85 15.00 2.33
C GLY A 272 18.80 13.72 1.51
N ASP A 273 18.62 12.55 2.13
CA ASP A 273 18.48 11.28 1.42
C ASP A 273 17.13 11.16 0.70
N VAL A 274 17.13 10.34 -0.34
CA VAL A 274 15.93 9.92 -1.06
C VAL A 274 15.83 8.39 -0.94
N VAL A 275 14.72 7.91 -0.39
CA VAL A 275 14.43 6.48 -0.28
C VAL A 275 13.30 6.09 -1.23
N GLU A 276 13.48 4.95 -1.91
CA GLU A 276 12.49 4.41 -2.84
C GLU A 276 12.25 2.93 -2.51
N VAL A 277 11.00 2.56 -2.27
CA VAL A 277 10.55 1.16 -2.19
C VAL A 277 9.89 0.82 -3.51
N ARG A 278 10.41 -0.17 -4.22
CA ARG A 278 9.91 -0.63 -5.51
C ARG A 278 9.41 -2.06 -5.41
N ILE A 279 8.19 -2.28 -5.85
CA ILE A 279 7.63 -3.64 -5.96
C ILE A 279 7.17 -3.82 -7.40
N ASN A 280 7.69 -4.86 -8.07
CA ASN A 280 7.29 -5.16 -9.43
C ASN A 280 5.77 -5.35 -9.53
N LYS A 281 5.17 -4.92 -10.65
CA LYS A 281 3.72 -4.86 -10.89
C LYS A 281 2.96 -3.81 -10.04
N ILE A 282 3.49 -3.37 -8.87
CA ILE A 282 2.87 -2.30 -8.10
C ILE A 282 3.41 -0.94 -8.56
N GLY A 283 4.70 -0.68 -8.37
CA GLY A 283 5.31 0.61 -8.70
C GLY A 283 6.38 1.03 -7.70
N THR A 284 6.59 2.35 -7.59
CA THR A 284 7.63 2.93 -6.74
C THR A 284 7.03 3.94 -5.75
N LEU A 285 7.24 3.71 -4.48
CA LEU A 285 7.01 4.67 -3.41
C LEU A 285 8.31 5.41 -3.13
N ARG A 286 8.34 6.70 -3.40
CA ARG A 286 9.50 7.58 -3.16
C ARG A 286 9.19 8.56 -2.05
N ASN A 287 10.16 8.79 -1.16
CA ASN A 287 10.07 9.80 -0.11
C ASN A 287 11.41 10.51 0.09
N PHE A 288 11.35 11.74 0.57
CA PHE A 288 12.50 12.58 0.89
C PHE A 288 12.73 12.59 2.40
N VAL A 289 13.99 12.55 2.83
CA VAL A 289 14.33 12.54 4.26
C VAL A 289 14.75 13.91 4.70
N VAL A 290 14.13 14.42 5.76
CA VAL A 290 14.47 15.75 6.33
C VAL A 290 14.67 15.65 7.84
N GLY A 291 15.45 16.57 8.40
CA GLY A 291 15.54 16.73 9.85
C GLY A 291 14.40 17.59 10.40
N GLN A 292 13.92 17.27 11.59
CA GLN A 292 12.95 18.12 12.30
C GLN A 292 13.58 19.51 12.57
N LYS A 293 12.87 20.57 12.15
CA LYS A 293 13.26 21.99 12.36
C LYS A 293 13.17 22.42 13.82
#